data_182156b95b51db5a3771b7e0dae73266
#
_entry.id   182156b95b51db5a3771b7e0dae73266
#
_cell.length_a   1.000
_cell.length_b   1.000
_cell.length_c   1.000
_cell.angle_alpha   90.00
_cell.angle_beta   90.00
_cell.angle_gamma   90.00
#
_symmetry.space_group_name_H-M   'P 1'
#
loop_
_entity.id
_entity.type
_entity.pdbx_description
1 polymer ?
#
loop_
_entity_poly.entity_id
_entity_poly.type
_entity_poly.pdbx_seq_one_letter_code
_entity_poly.pdbx_strand_id
1 'polypeptide(L)'
;MSFSSAQESHQHSLETLELFYSHPDFMESVDSVCDIGCGKEAFDLEWWATQEVDDDDVISPLNIKCTGIDIHNMILVNHDNITYKQHDFETLLDQEFDVLWCHDSFQYALSPMLALSNYYHMLTDGGMLALIVPSTTNLEYNKLAFSQPNFHYYNHTLDGLIHMLSISGFDCESGFFQQQLNDRWIKLIVYKSDVEPMDPKTTTWYDLVETGLLPVSGVESINKYGYMKREDLVLTWLDYSNIWYGQ
;
A
#
# COMPACT_ATOMS: atom_id res chain seq x y z
N MET A 1 2.67 -24.36 0.27
CA MET A 1 3.75 -23.45 -0.17
C MET A 1 5.07 -24.18 0.01
N SER A 2 5.96 -24.17 -0.95
CA SER A 2 7.32 -24.65 -0.75
C SER A 2 8.07 -23.65 0.16
N PHE A 3 8.97 -24.12 1.00
CA PHE A 3 9.80 -23.28 1.88
C PHE A 3 10.50 -22.14 1.13
N SER A 4 10.80 -22.29 -0.15
CA SER A 4 11.40 -21.28 -1.01
C SER A 4 10.51 -20.07 -1.26
N SER A 5 9.19 -20.24 -1.35
CA SER A 5 8.27 -19.11 -1.66
C SER A 5 8.02 -18.19 -0.46
N ALA A 6 8.05 -18.73 0.76
CA ALA A 6 7.94 -17.93 1.97
C ALA A 6 9.22 -17.11 2.22
N GLN A 7 10.41 -17.71 1.98
CA GLN A 7 11.68 -17.00 2.06
C GLN A 7 11.82 -15.89 1.01
N GLU A 8 11.38 -16.16 -0.23
CA GLU A 8 11.39 -15.14 -1.29
C GLU A 8 10.44 -13.97 -0.97
N SER A 9 9.26 -14.25 -0.42
CA SER A 9 8.31 -13.21 -0.01
C SER A 9 8.89 -12.35 1.12
N HIS A 10 9.49 -12.98 2.13
CA HIS A 10 10.11 -12.27 3.25
C HIS A 10 11.31 -11.41 2.80
N GLN A 11 12.19 -11.93 1.97
CA GLN A 11 13.32 -11.15 1.45
C GLN A 11 12.84 -9.91 0.69
N HIS A 12 11.79 -10.07 -0.10
CA HIS A 12 11.22 -8.95 -0.87
C HIS A 12 10.53 -7.92 0.03
N SER A 13 9.87 -8.37 1.10
CA SER A 13 9.31 -7.50 2.13
C SER A 13 10.39 -6.64 2.76
N LEU A 14 11.51 -7.23 3.22
CA LEU A 14 12.65 -6.51 3.79
C LEU A 14 13.22 -5.47 2.81
N GLU A 15 13.47 -5.85 1.56
CA GLU A 15 13.95 -4.91 0.54
C GLU A 15 12.99 -3.72 0.34
N THR A 16 11.69 -3.96 0.45
CA THR A 16 10.68 -2.91 0.34
C THR A 16 10.66 -2.02 1.59
N LEU A 17 10.75 -2.60 2.77
CA LEU A 17 10.86 -1.86 4.04
C LEU A 17 12.12 -1.00 4.07
N GLU A 18 13.27 -1.54 3.67
CA GLU A 18 14.52 -0.79 3.57
C GLU A 18 14.44 0.38 2.58
N LEU A 19 13.74 0.19 1.44
CA LEU A 19 13.50 1.26 0.48
C LEU A 19 12.70 2.41 1.11
N PHE A 20 11.65 2.10 1.84
CA PHE A 20 10.82 3.10 2.50
C PHE A 20 11.54 3.73 3.70
N TYR A 21 12.27 2.95 4.48
CA TYR A 21 13.07 3.44 5.60
C TYR A 21 14.16 4.42 5.17
N SER A 22 14.72 4.26 3.98
CA SER A 22 15.73 5.17 3.45
C SER A 22 15.16 6.54 3.02
N HIS A 23 13.83 6.71 3.03
CA HIS A 23 13.19 7.99 2.75
C HIS A 23 13.24 8.87 4.01
N PRO A 24 13.91 10.04 4.00
CA PRO A 24 14.23 10.80 5.22
C PRO A 24 13.00 11.26 6.01
N ASP A 25 11.87 11.50 5.35
CA ASP A 25 10.65 12.00 6.01
C ASP A 25 9.78 10.87 6.60
N PHE A 26 10.17 9.61 6.39
CA PHE A 26 9.33 8.47 6.68
C PHE A 26 9.26 8.09 8.16
N MET A 27 10.38 8.17 8.87
CA MET A 27 10.50 7.56 10.21
C MET A 27 10.39 8.55 11.39
N GLU A 28 10.53 9.85 11.14
CA GLU A 28 10.65 10.84 12.23
C GLU A 28 9.37 11.03 13.08
N SER A 29 8.22 10.52 12.59
CA SER A 29 6.92 10.71 13.25
C SER A 29 6.09 9.45 13.41
N VAL A 30 6.67 8.24 13.22
CA VAL A 30 5.93 6.97 13.29
C VAL A 30 5.94 6.42 14.71
N ASP A 31 4.82 6.50 15.41
CA ASP A 31 4.62 5.89 16.73
C ASP A 31 3.86 4.56 16.67
N SER A 32 3.07 4.35 15.61
CA SER A 32 2.19 3.20 15.49
C SER A 32 2.07 2.67 14.05
N VAL A 33 2.10 1.34 13.92
CA VAL A 33 1.99 0.64 12.62
C VAL A 33 0.95 -0.46 12.74
N CYS A 34 0.08 -0.59 11.71
CA CYS A 34 -0.76 -1.76 11.52
C CYS A 34 -0.32 -2.53 10.28
N ASP A 35 0.05 -3.79 10.46
CA ASP A 35 0.33 -4.72 9.36
C ASP A 35 -0.95 -5.47 8.98
N ILE A 36 -1.44 -5.18 7.78
CA ILE A 36 -2.71 -5.66 7.24
C ILE A 36 -2.50 -6.95 6.45
N GLY A 37 -3.03 -8.05 6.98
CA GLY A 37 -2.77 -9.38 6.43
C GLY A 37 -1.35 -9.85 6.77
N CYS A 38 -0.93 -9.63 8.00
CA CYS A 38 0.44 -9.87 8.49
C CYS A 38 0.90 -11.34 8.39
N GLY A 39 0.00 -12.25 8.04
CA GLY A 39 0.30 -13.66 7.93
C GLY A 39 0.58 -14.32 9.30
N LYS A 40 0.89 -15.60 9.25
CA LYS A 40 1.09 -16.39 10.49
C LYS A 40 2.40 -16.10 11.20
N GLU A 41 3.41 -15.68 10.46
CA GLU A 41 4.78 -15.51 10.96
C GLU A 41 5.09 -14.04 11.26
N ALA A 42 4.27 -13.11 10.73
CA ALA A 42 4.30 -11.66 11.00
C ALA A 42 5.70 -11.03 10.94
N PHE A 43 6.51 -11.40 9.95
CA PHE A 43 7.91 -10.98 9.81
C PHE A 43 8.08 -9.45 9.73
N ASP A 44 7.16 -8.79 9.05
CA ASP A 44 7.23 -7.34 8.86
C ASP A 44 7.00 -6.60 10.18
N LEU A 45 6.14 -7.14 11.07
CA LEU A 45 5.94 -6.58 12.40
C LEU A 45 7.18 -6.66 13.29
N GLU A 46 7.95 -7.75 13.22
CA GLU A 46 9.21 -7.85 13.96
C GLU A 46 10.20 -6.80 13.48
N TRP A 47 10.26 -6.58 12.17
CA TRP A 47 11.10 -5.52 11.61
C TRP A 47 10.70 -4.15 12.16
N TRP A 48 9.42 -3.79 12.11
CA TRP A 48 8.92 -2.52 12.64
C TRP A 48 9.19 -2.34 14.13
N ALA A 49 8.96 -3.38 14.94
CA ALA A 49 9.11 -3.34 16.39
C ALA A 49 10.56 -3.25 16.87
N THR A 50 11.52 -3.59 16.01
CA THR A 50 12.96 -3.62 16.34
C THR A 50 13.73 -2.45 15.74
N GLN A 51 13.05 -1.45 15.16
CA GLN A 51 13.74 -0.31 14.58
C GLN A 51 14.40 0.57 15.63
N GLU A 52 15.56 1.08 15.29
CA GLU A 52 16.40 1.92 16.13
C GLU A 52 16.76 3.20 15.37
N VAL A 53 16.96 4.27 16.10
CA VAL A 53 17.53 5.52 15.58
C VAL A 53 18.94 5.71 16.11
N ASP A 54 19.84 6.15 15.26
CA ASP A 54 21.18 6.57 15.62
C ASP A 54 21.21 8.10 15.65
N ASP A 55 21.23 8.65 16.86
CA ASP A 55 21.32 10.09 17.09
C ASP A 55 22.63 10.39 17.81
N ASP A 56 23.56 11.02 17.10
CA ASP A 56 24.89 11.42 17.59
C ASP A 56 25.67 10.27 18.28
N ASP A 57 25.81 9.12 17.64
CA ASP A 57 26.46 7.90 18.16
C ASP A 57 25.69 7.21 19.32
N VAL A 58 24.43 7.56 19.57
CA VAL A 58 23.54 6.91 20.55
C VAL A 58 22.44 6.13 19.82
N ILE A 59 22.57 4.81 19.81
CA ILE A 59 21.51 3.94 19.27
C ILE A 59 20.40 3.79 20.31
N SER A 60 19.18 4.18 19.94
CA SER A 60 18.00 4.04 20.80
C SER A 60 16.81 3.43 20.04
N PRO A 61 16.03 2.53 20.68
CA PRO A 61 14.88 1.93 20.04
C PRO A 61 13.76 2.97 19.82
N LEU A 62 13.13 2.93 18.65
CA LEU A 62 12.00 3.80 18.32
C LEU A 62 10.72 3.47 19.11
N ASN A 63 10.63 2.25 19.68
CA ASN A 63 9.47 1.76 20.45
C ASN A 63 8.13 1.84 19.70
N ILE A 64 8.15 1.63 18.40
CA ILE A 64 6.96 1.65 17.54
C ILE A 64 5.96 0.59 18.03
N LYS A 65 4.70 1.00 18.22
CA LYS A 65 3.61 0.10 18.57
C LYS A 65 3.08 -0.59 17.33
N CYS A 66 3.26 -1.90 17.26
CA CYS A 66 2.89 -2.69 16.10
C CYS A 66 1.61 -3.49 16.36
N THR A 67 0.67 -3.45 15.44
CA THR A 67 -0.54 -4.28 15.47
C THR A 67 -0.60 -5.10 14.19
N GLY A 68 -0.62 -6.42 14.30
CA GLY A 68 -0.87 -7.31 13.16
C GLY A 68 -2.32 -7.74 13.10
N ILE A 69 -2.94 -7.66 11.93
CA ILE A 69 -4.27 -8.18 11.68
C ILE A 69 -4.25 -9.24 10.57
N ASP A 70 -4.93 -10.36 10.80
CA ASP A 70 -5.13 -11.43 9.81
C ASP A 70 -6.42 -12.18 10.13
N ILE A 71 -7.06 -12.77 9.11
CA ILE A 71 -8.24 -13.64 9.29
C ILE A 71 -7.89 -14.98 9.96
N HIS A 72 -6.64 -15.38 9.89
CA HIS A 72 -6.13 -16.60 10.49
C HIS A 72 -5.57 -16.37 11.89
N ASN A 73 -5.61 -17.43 12.71
CA ASN A 73 -4.88 -17.42 13.98
C ASN A 73 -3.37 -17.39 13.70
N MET A 74 -2.69 -16.45 14.33
CA MET A 74 -1.26 -16.22 14.18
C MET A 74 -0.45 -17.03 15.20
N ILE A 75 0.82 -17.27 14.86
CA ILE A 75 1.80 -17.78 15.82
C ILE A 75 2.26 -16.56 16.62
N LEU A 76 2.02 -16.58 17.92
CA LEU A 76 2.40 -15.46 18.79
C LEU A 76 3.92 -15.34 18.85
N VAL A 77 4.45 -14.27 18.33
CA VAL A 77 5.78 -13.80 18.66
C VAL A 77 5.66 -12.98 19.94
N ASN A 78 6.44 -13.32 20.96
CA ASN A 78 6.39 -12.63 22.24
C ASN A 78 7.30 -11.39 22.19
N HIS A 79 6.74 -10.26 21.79
CA HIS A 79 7.41 -8.98 21.78
C HIS A 79 6.50 -7.93 22.44
N ASP A 80 7.04 -7.13 23.37
CA ASP A 80 6.25 -6.21 24.18
C ASP A 80 5.51 -5.14 23.36
N ASN A 81 6.05 -4.77 22.20
CA ASN A 81 5.50 -3.74 21.31
C ASN A 81 4.56 -4.31 20.23
N ILE A 82 4.36 -5.64 20.16
CA ILE A 82 3.55 -6.28 19.13
C ILE A 82 2.24 -6.80 19.71
N THR A 83 1.13 -6.43 19.07
CA THR A 83 -0.20 -6.95 19.35
C THR A 83 -0.76 -7.63 18.11
N TYR A 84 -1.41 -8.77 18.27
CA TYR A 84 -2.09 -9.48 17.17
C TYR A 84 -3.59 -9.49 17.40
N LYS A 85 -4.33 -9.29 16.30
CA LYS A 85 -5.79 -9.40 16.29
C LYS A 85 -6.23 -10.29 15.14
N GLN A 86 -7.03 -11.31 15.45
CA GLN A 86 -7.75 -12.03 14.40
C GLN A 86 -8.86 -11.11 13.89
N HIS A 87 -8.69 -10.56 12.68
CA HIS A 87 -9.58 -9.54 12.14
C HIS A 87 -9.61 -9.61 10.61
N ASP A 88 -10.78 -9.41 10.04
CA ASP A 88 -10.94 -9.26 8.61
C ASP A 88 -10.58 -7.83 8.20
N PHE A 89 -9.56 -7.67 7.38
CA PHE A 89 -9.03 -6.36 6.97
C PHE A 89 -10.02 -5.53 6.11
N GLU A 90 -11.09 -6.13 5.61
CA GLU A 90 -12.19 -5.40 4.98
C GLU A 90 -13.20 -4.81 5.99
N THR A 91 -13.01 -5.10 7.28
CA THR A 91 -13.82 -4.57 8.37
C THR A 91 -13.05 -3.47 9.09
N LEU A 92 -13.72 -2.35 9.38
CA LEU A 92 -13.12 -1.24 10.11
C LEU A 92 -12.64 -1.71 11.50
N LEU A 93 -11.38 -1.46 11.80
CA LEU A 93 -10.83 -1.59 13.13
C LEU A 93 -10.96 -0.24 13.85
N ASP A 94 -11.58 -0.24 15.02
CA ASP A 94 -11.76 0.98 15.85
C ASP A 94 -10.44 1.34 16.56
N GLN A 95 -9.44 1.71 15.74
CA GLN A 95 -8.11 2.16 16.15
C GLN A 95 -7.45 2.90 14.99
N GLU A 96 -6.72 3.98 15.29
CA GLU A 96 -5.95 4.74 14.32
C GLU A 96 -4.45 4.42 14.42
N PHE A 97 -3.74 4.57 13.28
CA PHE A 97 -2.32 4.30 13.13
C PHE A 97 -1.65 5.37 12.27
N ASP A 98 -0.36 5.60 12.49
CA ASP A 98 0.43 6.48 11.65
C ASP A 98 0.78 5.84 10.32
N VAL A 99 0.96 4.51 10.33
CA VAL A 99 1.25 3.71 9.14
C VAL A 99 0.35 2.49 9.06
N LEU A 100 -0.26 2.30 7.89
CA LEU A 100 -0.82 1.02 7.48
C LEU A 100 0.14 0.37 6.48
N TRP A 101 0.66 -0.79 6.85
CA TRP A 101 1.51 -1.63 6.03
C TRP A 101 0.68 -2.78 5.47
N CYS A 102 0.60 -2.90 4.15
CA CYS A 102 -0.20 -3.93 3.48
C CYS A 102 0.62 -4.58 2.36
N HIS A 103 1.30 -5.66 2.70
CA HIS A 103 2.19 -6.38 1.79
C HIS A 103 1.60 -7.74 1.41
N ASP A 104 1.44 -7.98 0.11
CA ASP A 104 0.95 -9.25 -0.49
C ASP A 104 -0.38 -9.76 0.12
N SER A 105 -1.29 -8.84 0.47
CA SER A 105 -2.58 -9.19 1.08
C SER A 105 -3.79 -8.53 0.39
N PHE A 106 -3.67 -7.30 -0.10
CA PHE A 106 -4.80 -6.53 -0.65
C PHE A 106 -5.47 -7.18 -1.88
N GLN A 107 -4.75 -7.97 -2.67
CA GLN A 107 -5.32 -8.73 -3.81
C GLN A 107 -6.36 -9.77 -3.40
N TYR A 108 -6.48 -10.07 -2.11
CA TYR A 108 -7.49 -10.95 -1.55
C TYR A 108 -8.74 -10.22 -1.04
N ALA A 109 -8.79 -8.88 -1.13
CA ALA A 109 -9.97 -8.12 -0.78
C ALA A 109 -11.14 -8.47 -1.70
N LEU A 110 -12.30 -8.81 -1.14
CA LEU A 110 -13.52 -9.04 -1.91
C LEU A 110 -14.13 -7.72 -2.40
N SER A 111 -13.95 -6.66 -1.62
CA SER A 111 -14.42 -5.31 -1.91
C SER A 111 -13.28 -4.29 -1.74
N PRO A 112 -12.36 -4.17 -2.71
CA PRO A 112 -11.17 -3.31 -2.56
C PRO A 112 -11.50 -1.85 -2.19
N MET A 113 -12.58 -1.28 -2.74
CA MET A 113 -13.01 0.08 -2.41
C MET A 113 -13.47 0.22 -0.96
N LEU A 114 -14.15 -0.80 -0.41
CA LEU A 114 -14.54 -0.81 1.01
C LEU A 114 -13.31 -0.93 1.91
N ALA A 115 -12.38 -1.81 1.55
CA ALA A 115 -11.12 -1.96 2.28
C ALA A 115 -10.34 -0.64 2.33
N LEU A 116 -10.16 0.04 1.19
CA LEU A 116 -9.48 1.33 1.13
C LEU A 116 -10.21 2.43 1.93
N SER A 117 -11.54 2.47 1.88
CA SER A 117 -12.31 3.39 2.73
C SER A 117 -12.10 3.13 4.22
N ASN A 118 -12.04 1.86 4.63
CA ASN A 118 -11.74 1.51 6.02
C ASN A 118 -10.29 1.88 6.38
N TYR A 119 -9.32 1.67 5.49
CA TYR A 119 -7.93 2.05 5.71
C TYR A 119 -7.78 3.58 5.90
N TYR A 120 -8.52 4.37 5.11
CA TYR A 120 -8.56 5.82 5.30
C TYR A 120 -8.98 6.20 6.74
N HIS A 121 -10.02 5.55 7.26
CA HIS A 121 -10.50 5.80 8.63
C HIS A 121 -9.63 5.18 9.73
N MET A 122 -8.77 4.24 9.40
CA MET A 122 -7.79 3.66 10.32
C MET A 122 -6.47 4.44 10.37
N LEU A 123 -6.29 5.47 9.58
CA LEU A 123 -5.10 6.33 9.60
C LEU A 123 -5.34 7.59 10.41
N THR A 124 -4.33 8.00 11.16
CA THR A 124 -4.24 9.34 11.73
C THR A 124 -4.21 10.40 10.62
N ASP A 125 -4.48 11.67 10.92
CA ASP A 125 -4.39 12.75 9.95
C ASP A 125 -2.96 12.88 9.43
N GLY A 126 -2.81 12.86 8.10
CA GLY A 126 -1.50 12.79 7.43
C GLY A 126 -0.80 11.43 7.54
N GLY A 127 -1.46 10.43 8.11
CA GLY A 127 -0.97 9.06 8.18
C GLY A 127 -0.80 8.42 6.80
N MET A 128 -0.09 7.33 6.74
CA MET A 128 0.49 6.76 5.53
C MET A 128 0.01 5.34 5.26
N LEU A 129 -0.41 5.07 4.04
CA LEU A 129 -0.66 3.72 3.54
C LEU A 129 0.50 3.29 2.63
N ALA A 130 1.24 2.26 3.05
CA ALA A 130 2.17 1.53 2.20
C ALA A 130 1.46 0.27 1.65
N LEU A 131 1.28 0.21 0.34
CA LEU A 131 0.56 -0.88 -0.32
C LEU A 131 1.46 -1.56 -1.35
N ILE A 132 1.71 -2.84 -1.17
CA ILE A 132 2.53 -3.66 -2.07
C ILE A 132 1.66 -4.81 -2.58
N VAL A 133 1.37 -4.80 -3.88
CA VAL A 133 0.48 -5.78 -4.52
C VAL A 133 1.11 -6.41 -5.75
N PRO A 134 0.70 -7.63 -6.12
CA PRO A 134 1.15 -8.25 -7.36
C PRO A 134 0.80 -7.43 -8.60
N SER A 135 1.78 -7.28 -9.49
CA SER A 135 1.64 -6.57 -10.76
C SER A 135 1.02 -7.44 -11.84
N THR A 136 0.11 -6.88 -12.63
CA THR A 136 -0.43 -7.53 -13.84
C THR A 136 0.59 -7.67 -14.96
N THR A 137 1.72 -6.95 -14.91
CA THR A 137 2.75 -6.99 -15.95
C THR A 137 3.61 -8.26 -15.92
N ASN A 138 3.64 -8.97 -14.80
CA ASN A 138 4.37 -10.23 -14.67
C ASN A 138 3.48 -11.42 -15.08
N LEU A 139 3.55 -11.81 -16.35
CA LEU A 139 2.73 -12.89 -16.89
C LEU A 139 3.01 -14.26 -16.27
N GLU A 140 4.24 -14.55 -15.89
CA GLU A 140 4.61 -15.84 -15.29
C GLU A 140 4.01 -15.96 -13.87
N TYR A 141 4.08 -14.89 -13.10
CA TYR A 141 3.45 -14.84 -11.79
C TYR A 141 1.92 -14.97 -11.87
N ASN A 142 1.30 -14.27 -12.82
CA ASN A 142 -0.16 -14.35 -13.02
C ASN A 142 -0.62 -15.77 -13.40
N LYS A 143 0.15 -16.51 -14.20
CA LYS A 143 -0.13 -17.92 -14.50
C LYS A 143 -0.05 -18.80 -13.25
N LEU A 144 0.97 -18.58 -12.40
CA LEU A 144 1.14 -19.30 -11.15
C LEU A 144 0.01 -19.00 -10.16
N ALA A 145 -0.37 -17.73 -10.01
CA ALA A 145 -1.47 -17.31 -9.15
C ALA A 145 -2.80 -17.97 -9.57
N PHE A 146 -3.05 -18.10 -10.88
CA PHE A 146 -4.25 -18.73 -11.42
C PHE A 146 -4.33 -20.25 -11.15
N SER A 147 -3.19 -20.91 -10.98
CA SER A 147 -3.10 -22.36 -10.76
C SER A 147 -3.18 -22.77 -9.29
N GLN A 148 -3.20 -21.82 -8.36
CA GLN A 148 -3.20 -22.11 -6.92
C GLN A 148 -4.62 -22.13 -6.34
N PRO A 149 -4.90 -22.95 -5.30
CA PRO A 149 -6.21 -23.00 -4.64
C PRO A 149 -6.66 -21.67 -4.04
N ASN A 150 -5.69 -20.84 -3.62
CA ASN A 150 -5.89 -19.50 -3.08
C ASN A 150 -5.44 -18.49 -4.12
N PHE A 151 -6.19 -18.35 -5.20
CA PHE A 151 -5.84 -17.36 -6.21
C PHE A 151 -6.30 -15.96 -5.79
N HIS A 152 -5.64 -14.95 -6.34
CA HIS A 152 -6.00 -13.56 -6.10
C HIS A 152 -7.36 -13.25 -6.70
N TYR A 153 -8.20 -12.54 -5.97
CA TYR A 153 -9.48 -12.08 -6.52
C TYR A 153 -9.28 -10.96 -7.55
N TYR A 154 -8.25 -10.14 -7.34
CA TYR A 154 -7.93 -9.04 -8.23
C TYR A 154 -6.47 -9.04 -8.63
N ASN A 155 -6.23 -8.69 -9.89
CA ASN A 155 -4.93 -8.31 -10.40
C ASN A 155 -4.96 -6.80 -10.64
N HIS A 156 -4.14 -6.07 -9.93
CA HIS A 156 -4.15 -4.62 -9.98
C HIS A 156 -3.25 -4.08 -11.09
N THR A 157 -3.67 -2.96 -11.67
CA THR A 157 -2.83 -2.08 -12.49
C THR A 157 -2.53 -0.83 -11.70
N LEU A 158 -1.41 -0.16 -11.98
CA LEU A 158 -1.02 1.03 -11.25
C LEU A 158 -2.05 2.16 -11.41
N ASP A 159 -2.53 2.41 -12.63
CA ASP A 159 -3.56 3.39 -12.92
C ASP A 159 -4.90 3.07 -12.22
N GLY A 160 -5.27 1.79 -12.15
CA GLY A 160 -6.45 1.34 -11.41
C GLY A 160 -6.33 1.57 -9.91
N LEU A 161 -5.14 1.30 -9.32
CA LEU A 161 -4.87 1.57 -7.91
C LEU A 161 -4.92 3.05 -7.58
N ILE A 162 -4.26 3.90 -8.39
CA ILE A 162 -4.29 5.35 -8.20
C ILE A 162 -5.73 5.88 -8.22
N HIS A 163 -6.55 5.40 -9.16
CA HIS A 163 -7.95 5.79 -9.23
C HIS A 163 -8.74 5.38 -7.98
N MET A 164 -8.59 4.13 -7.53
CA MET A 164 -9.26 3.65 -6.32
C MET A 164 -8.80 4.39 -5.06
N LEU A 165 -7.50 4.63 -4.92
CA LEU A 165 -6.91 5.36 -3.80
C LEU A 165 -7.42 6.80 -3.74
N SER A 166 -7.40 7.52 -4.86
CA SER A 166 -7.88 8.90 -4.91
C SER A 166 -9.38 9.02 -4.57
N ILE A 167 -10.23 8.10 -5.06
CA ILE A 167 -11.64 8.04 -4.67
C ILE A 167 -11.78 7.78 -3.15
N SER A 168 -10.86 6.99 -2.59
CA SER A 168 -10.87 6.67 -1.15
C SER A 168 -10.20 7.73 -0.28
N GLY A 169 -9.91 8.94 -0.81
CA GLY A 169 -9.42 10.07 -0.05
C GLY A 169 -7.89 10.11 0.16
N PHE A 170 -7.14 9.28 -0.55
CA PHE A 170 -5.68 9.29 -0.46
C PHE A 170 -5.05 10.30 -1.43
N ASP A 171 -4.08 11.05 -0.94
CA ASP A 171 -3.26 11.95 -1.76
C ASP A 171 -2.28 11.13 -2.61
N CYS A 172 -2.62 11.01 -3.90
CA CYS A 172 -1.77 10.39 -4.90
C CYS A 172 -0.87 11.42 -5.62
N GLU A 173 -1.09 12.72 -5.46
CA GLU A 173 -0.22 13.75 -6.03
C GLU A 173 1.15 13.75 -5.35
N SER A 174 1.17 13.69 -4.02
CA SER A 174 2.39 13.61 -3.20
C SER A 174 2.90 12.18 -3.00
N GLY A 175 2.19 11.17 -3.51
CA GLY A 175 2.50 9.76 -3.29
C GLY A 175 3.79 9.30 -3.97
N PHE A 176 4.34 8.20 -3.47
CA PHE A 176 5.45 7.47 -4.10
C PHE A 176 4.90 6.20 -4.77
N PHE A 177 5.35 5.93 -6.01
CA PHE A 177 4.89 4.76 -6.77
C PHE A 177 6.07 4.14 -7.52
N GLN A 178 6.16 2.83 -7.47
CA GLN A 178 7.17 2.07 -8.19
C GLN A 178 6.54 0.84 -8.86
N GLN A 179 6.76 0.72 -10.15
CA GLN A 179 6.46 -0.47 -10.93
C GLN A 179 7.50 -0.63 -12.02
N GLN A 180 8.27 -1.71 -11.98
CA GLN A 180 9.24 -2.02 -13.01
C GLN A 180 8.66 -3.03 -14.02
N LEU A 181 9.21 -3.03 -15.24
CA LEU A 181 8.88 -4.03 -16.25
C LEU A 181 9.25 -5.43 -15.75
N ASN A 182 8.30 -6.34 -15.86
CA ASN A 182 8.41 -7.72 -15.38
C ASN A 182 8.62 -7.82 -13.85
N ASP A 183 8.53 -6.73 -13.11
CA ASP A 183 8.46 -6.81 -11.66
C ASP A 183 7.18 -7.54 -11.23
N ARG A 184 7.32 -8.31 -10.19
CA ARG A 184 6.21 -9.00 -9.57
C ARG A 184 5.26 -8.05 -8.87
N TRP A 185 5.74 -6.89 -8.44
CA TRP A 185 5.07 -6.00 -7.52
C TRP A 185 4.81 -4.60 -8.07
N ILE A 186 3.70 -4.03 -7.65
CA ILE A 186 3.46 -2.60 -7.61
C ILE A 186 3.66 -2.19 -6.15
N LYS A 187 4.51 -1.20 -5.91
CA LYS A 187 4.80 -0.66 -4.58
C LYS A 187 4.36 0.80 -4.55
N LEU A 188 3.64 1.18 -3.54
CA LEU A 188 3.21 2.56 -3.39
C LEU A 188 3.13 2.99 -1.92
N ILE A 189 3.35 4.28 -1.70
CA ILE A 189 3.05 4.99 -0.47
C ILE A 189 2.15 6.16 -0.83
N VAL A 190 1.04 6.31 -0.13
CA VAL A 190 0.13 7.44 -0.23
C VAL A 190 -0.25 7.93 1.15
N TYR A 191 -0.69 9.17 1.25
CA TYR A 191 -1.02 9.80 2.52
C TYR A 191 -2.54 9.99 2.64
N LYS A 192 -3.07 9.89 3.85
CA LYS A 192 -4.43 10.33 4.14
C LYS A 192 -4.53 11.82 3.88
N SER A 193 -5.47 12.23 3.03
CA SER A 193 -5.76 13.65 2.78
C SER A 193 -6.92 14.13 3.66
N ASP A 194 -7.22 15.44 3.60
CA ASP A 194 -8.39 16.03 4.25
C ASP A 194 -9.71 15.76 3.48
N VAL A 195 -9.63 15.06 2.35
CA VAL A 195 -10.79 14.74 1.52
C VAL A 195 -11.35 13.39 1.92
N GLU A 196 -12.59 13.38 2.44
CA GLU A 196 -13.29 12.14 2.77
C GLU A 196 -13.49 11.23 1.56
N PRO A 197 -13.54 9.90 1.77
CA PRO A 197 -13.84 8.95 0.71
C PRO A 197 -15.12 9.31 -0.06
N MET A 198 -15.03 9.31 -1.38
CA MET A 198 -16.11 9.70 -2.28
C MET A 198 -16.91 8.49 -2.75
N ASP A 199 -18.15 8.71 -3.24
CA ASP A 199 -18.97 7.64 -3.83
C ASP A 199 -18.39 7.22 -5.21
N PRO A 200 -17.84 5.99 -5.34
CA PRO A 200 -17.22 5.53 -6.58
C PRO A 200 -18.19 5.43 -7.77
N LYS A 201 -19.52 5.48 -7.52
CA LYS A 201 -20.52 5.41 -8.59
C LYS A 201 -20.77 6.76 -9.26
N THR A 202 -20.46 7.85 -8.57
CA THR A 202 -20.76 9.22 -9.03
C THR A 202 -19.51 10.05 -9.24
N THR A 203 -18.38 9.70 -8.61
CA THR A 203 -17.11 10.42 -8.74
C THR A 203 -16.53 10.29 -10.14
N THR A 204 -16.20 11.41 -10.73
CA THR A 204 -15.56 11.51 -12.05
C THR A 204 -14.09 11.85 -11.91
N TRP A 205 -13.31 11.69 -12.99
CA TRP A 205 -11.93 12.15 -13.05
C TRP A 205 -11.81 13.66 -12.82
N TYR A 206 -12.82 14.44 -13.23
CA TYR A 206 -12.84 15.86 -13.00
C TYR A 206 -12.91 16.19 -11.50
N ASP A 207 -13.81 15.50 -10.78
CA ASP A 207 -13.92 15.67 -9.34
C ASP A 207 -12.60 15.35 -8.63
N LEU A 208 -11.91 14.27 -9.03
CA LEU A 208 -10.62 13.88 -8.46
C LEU A 208 -9.53 14.92 -8.71
N VAL A 209 -9.51 15.52 -9.91
CA VAL A 209 -8.55 16.59 -10.23
C VAL A 209 -8.86 17.86 -9.43
N GLU A 210 -10.14 18.22 -9.26
CA GLU A 210 -10.54 19.39 -8.46
C GLU A 210 -10.18 19.24 -6.97
N THR A 211 -10.14 18.02 -6.46
CA THR A 211 -9.72 17.76 -5.07
C THR A 211 -8.20 17.89 -4.87
N GLY A 212 -7.40 17.91 -5.93
CA GLY A 212 -5.94 17.90 -5.86
C GLY A 212 -5.34 16.55 -5.51
N LEU A 213 -6.16 15.46 -5.48
CA LEU A 213 -5.68 14.11 -5.14
C LEU A 213 -4.98 13.41 -6.31
N LEU A 214 -5.09 13.97 -7.52
CA LEU A 214 -4.44 13.47 -8.73
C LEU A 214 -3.53 14.52 -9.37
N PRO A 215 -2.45 14.12 -10.05
CA PRO A 215 -1.61 15.01 -10.81
C PRO A 215 -2.41 15.80 -11.87
N VAL A 216 -2.20 17.11 -11.91
CA VAL A 216 -3.06 18.08 -12.64
C VAL A 216 -2.89 18.04 -14.17
N SER A 217 -1.95 17.27 -14.71
CA SER A 217 -1.65 17.21 -16.15
C SER A 217 -2.81 16.71 -17.04
N GLY A 218 -3.84 16.10 -16.46
CA GLY A 218 -4.99 15.58 -17.19
C GLY A 218 -6.16 16.54 -17.43
N VAL A 219 -6.13 17.76 -16.85
CA VAL A 219 -7.28 18.71 -16.90
C VAL A 219 -7.69 19.09 -18.32
N GLU A 220 -6.74 19.33 -19.20
CA GLU A 220 -7.04 19.69 -20.60
C GLU A 220 -7.75 18.55 -21.35
N SER A 221 -7.35 17.33 -21.10
CA SER A 221 -8.00 16.14 -21.69
C SER A 221 -9.39 15.93 -21.17
N ILE A 222 -9.62 16.10 -19.86
CA ILE A 222 -10.96 16.02 -19.24
C ILE A 222 -11.88 17.07 -19.84
N ASN A 223 -11.43 18.32 -19.95
CA ASN A 223 -12.22 19.40 -20.53
C ASN A 223 -12.59 19.17 -22.00
N LYS A 224 -11.69 18.52 -22.76
CA LYS A 224 -11.88 18.27 -24.18
C LYS A 224 -12.70 17.04 -24.49
N TYR A 225 -12.54 15.96 -23.72
CA TYR A 225 -13.08 14.64 -24.04
C TYR A 225 -14.05 14.11 -22.99
N GLY A 226 -14.18 14.75 -21.82
CA GLY A 226 -14.98 14.26 -20.68
C GLY A 226 -14.35 13.06 -19.95
N TYR A 227 -13.09 12.71 -20.28
CA TYR A 227 -12.34 11.65 -19.61
C TYR A 227 -10.84 11.93 -19.73
N MET A 228 -10.06 11.42 -18.78
CA MET A 228 -8.62 11.48 -18.80
C MET A 228 -8.07 10.33 -19.65
N LYS A 229 -7.18 10.65 -20.57
CA LYS A 229 -6.45 9.61 -21.31
C LYS A 229 -5.28 9.12 -20.46
N ARG A 230 -4.91 7.86 -20.63
CA ARG A 230 -3.78 7.26 -19.94
C ARG A 230 -2.45 8.00 -20.15
N GLU A 231 -2.23 8.51 -21.36
CA GLU A 231 -1.05 9.30 -21.73
C GLU A 231 -0.96 10.66 -21.03
N ASP A 232 -2.07 11.15 -20.48
CA ASP A 232 -2.16 12.42 -19.77
C ASP A 232 -1.97 12.26 -18.26
N LEU A 233 -1.97 11.02 -17.75
CA LEU A 233 -1.60 10.69 -16.38
C LEU A 233 -0.07 10.77 -16.26
N VAL A 234 0.44 12.00 -16.21
CA VAL A 234 1.88 12.24 -16.01
C VAL A 234 2.14 12.29 -14.53
N LEU A 235 2.63 11.19 -14.00
CA LEU A 235 3.04 11.05 -12.62
C LEU A 235 4.50 11.55 -12.55
N THR A 236 4.70 12.78 -12.11
CA THR A 236 6.00 13.48 -12.17
C THR A 236 7.10 12.82 -11.32
N TRP A 237 6.70 12.04 -10.33
CA TRP A 237 7.56 11.28 -9.43
C TRP A 237 7.76 9.82 -9.87
N LEU A 238 7.04 9.37 -10.89
CA LEU A 238 7.20 8.02 -11.39
C LEU A 238 8.45 7.95 -12.29
N ASP A 239 9.36 7.06 -11.97
CA ASP A 239 10.51 6.81 -12.85
C ASP A 239 10.06 6.08 -14.12
N TYR A 240 9.72 6.86 -15.14
CA TYR A 240 9.28 6.35 -16.44
C TYR A 240 10.34 5.52 -17.17
N SER A 241 11.62 5.62 -16.78
CA SER A 241 12.68 4.79 -17.37
C SER A 241 12.51 3.32 -17.04
N ASN A 242 11.81 3.02 -15.95
CA ASN A 242 11.53 1.68 -15.46
C ASN A 242 10.10 1.21 -15.75
N ILE A 243 9.24 2.08 -16.31
CA ILE A 243 7.88 1.71 -16.65
C ILE A 243 7.79 1.44 -18.14
N TRP A 244 7.43 0.22 -18.46
CA TRP A 244 7.13 -0.16 -19.82
C TRP A 244 5.62 -0.01 -20.07
N TYR A 245 5.26 0.99 -20.86
CA TYR A 245 3.97 0.99 -21.53
C TYR A 245 4.15 0.16 -22.81
N GLY A 246 3.71 -1.11 -22.78
CA GLY A 246 3.78 -1.97 -23.93
C GLY A 246 3.18 -1.31 -25.17
N GLN A 247 3.95 -1.37 -26.28
CA GLN A 247 3.44 -1.06 -27.63
C GLN A 247 2.48 -2.13 -28.08
#